data_649fc40fc6d520088abd13c7b869e18d
#
_entry.id   649fc40fc6d520088abd13c7b869e18d
#
_cell.length_a   1.000
_cell.length_b   1.000
_cell.length_c   1.000
_cell.angle_alpha   90.00
_cell.angle_beta   90.00
_cell.angle_gamma   90.00
#
_symmetry.space_group_name_H-M   'P 1'
#
loop_
_entity.id
_entity.type
_entity.pdbx_description
1 polymer ?
#
loop_
_entity_poly.entity_id
_entity_poly.type
_entity_poly.pdbx_seq_one_letter_code
_entity_poly.pdbx_strand_id
1 'polypeptide(L)'
;MPISALAIDLIGKKRLSLRGASLLIALVFAPIGFGQIPQAAARARDLGEVKPETVGFSTQRLQRLHALLQKKVDEKQLTGIVTVLARHGKIVDFETYGKKDLASGAPMDKDAIFRIYSMTKPITGVAMMMLYEQGKWSPGDPIAKYIPEFAGLKVFKSIDSTGQPVLEDPLRAPTMADLMSHTAGFTYGIFGTTAVDKMYREANVLGSANLQQMIDKLARIPLLYQPGTQWVYSVSVDIQGYIVEKLSGKTLGEFMRESIFEPLGMKDTGFHIAGEKLGRLATLYAANPTGALIPSTGGNVAMDYAKEPTMPSGGGGLLSTARDYLRFSQMLLNGGELIGVRSLAPSSVRLMRTNRLPPAIMNSREYGIAFFHISPGFGFGFDFGVYTDPYFIGQTVGQGTYLWGGAAGTWFWIDPSNDIVFIGMIQRLLDANSPDMDTLTREAVYQALVNPDK
;
A
#
# COMPACT_ATOMS: atom_id res chain seq x y z
N MET A 1 -49.75 -15.88 38.90
CA MET A 1 -50.93 -16.80 38.69
C MET A 1 -50.65 -17.60 37.43
N PRO A 2 -50.64 -18.92 37.46
CA PRO A 2 -50.40 -19.81 36.33
C PRO A 2 -51.71 -20.37 35.77
N ILE A 3 -51.72 -20.97 34.59
CA ILE A 3 -52.65 -22.01 34.11
C ILE A 3 -52.08 -22.39 32.71
N SER A 4 -51.72 -23.52 32.45
CA SER A 4 -51.88 -24.97 32.61
C SER A 4 -52.10 -25.62 31.21
N ALA A 5 -51.42 -26.71 31.08
CA ALA A 5 -51.38 -27.66 30.00
C ALA A 5 -52.75 -28.28 29.59
N LEU A 6 -52.86 -28.77 28.38
CA LEU A 6 -53.71 -29.96 28.10
C LEU A 6 -53.08 -30.78 26.95
N ALA A 7 -52.76 -32.02 27.31
CA ALA A 7 -52.49 -33.12 26.39
C ALA A 7 -53.79 -33.84 26.07
N ILE A 8 -53.96 -34.40 24.87
CA ILE A 8 -54.80 -35.55 24.62
C ILE A 8 -54.21 -36.43 23.53
N ASP A 9 -54.03 -37.63 23.93
CA ASP A 9 -53.62 -38.84 23.26
C ASP A 9 -54.81 -39.46 22.49
N LEU A 10 -54.57 -40.09 21.34
CA LEU A 10 -55.44 -41.20 20.89
C LEU A 10 -54.84 -41.95 19.69
N ILE A 11 -54.16 -43.00 19.97
CA ILE A 11 -54.20 -44.42 19.49
C ILE A 11 -54.91 -44.66 18.12
N GLY A 12 -54.19 -45.24 17.22
CA GLY A 12 -54.73 -45.87 16.00
C GLY A 12 -53.70 -46.77 15.25
N LYS A 13 -53.44 -47.97 15.79
CA LYS A 13 -52.69 -49.02 15.12
C LYS A 13 -53.44 -49.51 13.86
N LYS A 14 -52.78 -49.48 12.69
CA LYS A 14 -53.00 -50.48 11.64
C LYS A 14 -51.67 -50.85 10.99
N ARG A 15 -51.30 -52.10 11.18
CA ARG A 15 -50.28 -52.81 10.43
C ARG A 15 -50.77 -53.04 8.98
N LEU A 16 -49.96 -52.73 8.01
CA LEU A 16 -50.04 -53.39 6.69
C LEU A 16 -48.62 -53.70 6.26
N SER A 17 -48.46 -54.97 5.84
CA SER A 17 -47.22 -55.63 5.52
C SER A 17 -46.67 -55.24 4.15
N LEU A 18 -45.40 -55.16 4.13
CA LEU A 18 -44.40 -55.41 3.09
C LEU A 18 -44.83 -55.91 1.73
N ARG A 19 -44.29 -55.35 0.70
CA ARG A 19 -43.45 -56.06 -0.28
C ARG A 19 -42.52 -55.04 -0.93
N GLY A 20 -41.22 -55.40 -0.99
CA GLY A 20 -40.12 -54.50 -1.36
C GLY A 20 -40.06 -54.13 -2.83
N ALA A 21 -39.58 -52.97 -3.06
CA ALA A 21 -38.88 -52.55 -4.28
C ALA A 21 -37.72 -51.70 -3.86
N SER A 22 -36.51 -52.26 -3.90
CA SER A 22 -35.26 -51.50 -3.72
C SER A 22 -35.06 -50.61 -4.95
N LEU A 23 -35.38 -49.34 -4.82
CA LEU A 23 -35.01 -48.33 -5.82
C LEU A 23 -33.58 -47.86 -5.50
N LEU A 24 -32.60 -48.37 -6.23
CA LEU A 24 -31.24 -47.86 -6.25
C LEU A 24 -31.28 -46.47 -6.91
N ILE A 25 -31.28 -45.43 -6.13
CA ILE A 25 -30.99 -44.08 -6.62
C ILE A 25 -29.50 -43.98 -6.82
N ALA A 26 -29.02 -44.18 -8.05
CA ALA A 26 -27.67 -43.82 -8.44
C ALA A 26 -27.58 -42.29 -8.46
N LEU A 27 -26.98 -41.74 -7.40
CA LEU A 27 -26.54 -40.34 -7.40
C LEU A 27 -25.37 -40.20 -8.41
N VAL A 28 -25.69 -39.74 -9.60
CA VAL A 28 -24.72 -39.30 -10.58
C VAL A 28 -24.15 -38.01 -10.05
N PHE A 29 -22.95 -38.10 -9.39
CA PHE A 29 -22.14 -36.95 -9.16
C PHE A 29 -21.64 -36.44 -10.51
N ALA A 30 -22.31 -35.46 -11.09
CA ALA A 30 -21.73 -34.64 -12.13
C ALA A 30 -20.55 -33.90 -11.51
N PRO A 31 -19.31 -33.97 -12.05
CA PRO A 31 -18.24 -33.13 -11.60
C PRO A 31 -18.64 -31.69 -11.85
N ILE A 32 -18.77 -30.88 -10.80
CA ILE A 32 -18.86 -29.43 -10.93
C ILE A 32 -17.53 -29.03 -11.56
N GLY A 33 -17.56 -28.82 -12.87
CA GLY A 33 -16.43 -28.29 -13.60
C GLY A 33 -16.08 -26.93 -12.97
N PHE A 34 -14.95 -26.87 -12.28
CA PHE A 34 -14.32 -25.58 -12.01
C PHE A 34 -14.18 -24.90 -13.38
N GLY A 35 -14.96 -23.87 -13.60
CA GLY A 35 -14.92 -23.09 -14.81
C GLY A 35 -13.49 -22.60 -15.00
N GLN A 36 -12.77 -23.22 -15.93
CA GLN A 36 -11.50 -22.69 -16.40
C GLN A 36 -11.79 -21.28 -16.92
N ILE A 37 -11.21 -20.28 -16.27
CA ILE A 37 -11.15 -18.93 -16.84
C ILE A 37 -10.58 -19.12 -18.25
N PRO A 38 -11.25 -18.61 -19.29
CA PRO A 38 -10.80 -18.82 -20.65
C PRO A 38 -9.32 -18.41 -20.74
N GLN A 39 -8.45 -19.29 -21.23
CA GLN A 39 -7.01 -19.07 -21.36
C GLN A 39 -6.68 -17.81 -22.16
N ALA A 40 -7.62 -17.32 -22.98
CA ALA A 40 -7.58 -16.06 -23.69
C ALA A 40 -7.65 -14.84 -22.77
N ALA A 41 -8.47 -14.87 -21.70
CA ALA A 41 -8.59 -13.75 -20.74
C ALA A 41 -7.35 -13.64 -19.84
N ALA A 42 -6.71 -14.77 -19.50
CA ALA A 42 -5.45 -14.77 -18.75
C ALA A 42 -4.28 -14.25 -19.61
N ARG A 43 -4.24 -14.57 -20.90
CA ARG A 43 -3.22 -14.04 -21.86
C ARG A 43 -3.41 -12.56 -22.15
N ALA A 44 -4.60 -12.01 -22.03
CA ALA A 44 -4.88 -10.59 -22.26
C ALA A 44 -4.20 -9.66 -21.24
N ARG A 45 -3.79 -10.17 -20.07
CA ARG A 45 -3.19 -9.39 -18.97
C ARG A 45 -1.74 -9.80 -18.69
N ASP A 46 -0.97 -10.09 -19.72
CA ASP A 46 0.43 -10.58 -19.63
C ASP A 46 1.47 -9.47 -19.51
N LEU A 47 1.06 -8.20 -19.46
CA LEU A 47 1.92 -7.02 -19.45
C LEU A 47 2.79 -6.86 -20.71
N GLY A 48 2.37 -7.44 -21.82
CA GLY A 48 2.96 -7.18 -23.14
C GLY A 48 2.66 -5.75 -23.61
N GLU A 49 3.53 -5.20 -24.45
CA GLU A 49 3.38 -3.86 -25.02
C GLU A 49 2.34 -3.85 -26.16
N VAL A 50 1.55 -2.78 -26.24
CA VAL A 50 0.56 -2.57 -27.29
C VAL A 50 0.57 -1.14 -27.79
N LYS A 51 -0.01 -0.93 -29.00
CA LYS A 51 -0.23 0.43 -29.50
C LYS A 51 -1.31 1.12 -28.66
N PRO A 52 -1.13 2.37 -28.25
CA PRO A 52 -2.09 3.12 -27.41
C PRO A 52 -3.53 3.08 -27.91
N GLU A 53 -3.74 3.18 -29.23
CA GLU A 53 -5.06 3.23 -29.85
C GLU A 53 -5.85 1.92 -29.70
N THR A 54 -5.16 0.79 -29.47
CA THR A 54 -5.84 -0.51 -29.28
C THR A 54 -6.54 -0.63 -27.92
N VAL A 55 -6.15 0.24 -27.01
CA VAL A 55 -6.70 0.30 -25.64
C VAL A 55 -7.20 1.72 -25.29
N GLY A 56 -7.65 2.46 -26.29
CA GLY A 56 -8.39 3.72 -26.14
C GLY A 56 -7.54 4.96 -25.88
N PHE A 57 -6.21 4.86 -25.84
CA PHE A 57 -5.32 6.01 -25.74
C PHE A 57 -4.96 6.60 -27.12
N SER A 58 -4.62 7.87 -27.15
CA SER A 58 -4.10 8.56 -28.33
C SER A 58 -2.60 8.76 -28.21
N THR A 59 -1.83 8.15 -29.12
CA THR A 59 -0.36 8.37 -29.22
C THR A 59 -0.04 9.87 -29.33
N GLN A 60 -0.78 10.62 -30.17
CA GLN A 60 -0.55 12.06 -30.32
C GLN A 60 -0.73 12.83 -28.99
N ARG A 61 -1.72 12.44 -28.17
CA ARG A 61 -1.97 13.10 -26.89
C ARG A 61 -0.99 12.65 -25.82
N LEU A 62 -0.48 11.42 -25.87
CA LEU A 62 0.60 10.96 -24.98
C LEU A 62 1.89 11.77 -25.17
N GLN A 63 2.11 12.37 -26.35
CA GLN A 63 3.24 13.29 -26.54
C GLN A 63 3.23 14.49 -25.57
N ARG A 64 2.06 14.86 -25.02
CA ARG A 64 1.97 15.91 -23.98
C ARG A 64 2.55 15.43 -22.65
N LEU A 65 2.32 14.17 -22.30
CA LEU A 65 2.97 13.54 -21.14
C LEU A 65 4.50 13.52 -21.34
N HIS A 66 4.96 13.06 -22.52
CA HIS A 66 6.40 13.01 -22.83
C HIS A 66 7.05 14.39 -22.77
N ALA A 67 6.41 15.40 -23.38
CA ALA A 67 6.90 16.78 -23.32
C ALA A 67 6.94 17.35 -21.91
N LEU A 68 5.93 17.05 -21.07
CA LEU A 68 5.91 17.41 -19.65
C LEU A 68 7.10 16.82 -18.91
N LEU A 69 7.34 15.51 -19.05
CA LEU A 69 8.38 14.78 -18.34
C LEU A 69 9.77 15.28 -18.77
N GLN A 70 10.00 15.44 -20.08
CA GLN A 70 11.25 15.97 -20.62
C GLN A 70 11.50 17.40 -20.11
N LYS A 71 10.48 18.26 -20.12
CA LYS A 71 10.57 19.64 -19.61
C LYS A 71 11.03 19.68 -18.15
N LYS A 72 10.54 18.77 -17.27
CA LYS A 72 10.95 18.73 -15.86
C LYS A 72 12.43 18.39 -15.69
N VAL A 73 12.97 17.57 -16.59
CA VAL A 73 14.40 17.26 -16.64
C VAL A 73 15.20 18.44 -17.19
N ASP A 74 14.77 19.07 -18.31
CA ASP A 74 15.44 20.19 -18.94
C ASP A 74 15.52 21.41 -18.01
N GLU A 75 14.46 21.65 -17.25
CA GLU A 75 14.37 22.70 -16.21
C GLU A 75 15.18 22.32 -14.94
N LYS A 76 15.86 21.16 -14.93
CA LYS A 76 16.65 20.65 -13.77
C LYS A 76 15.83 20.50 -12.49
N GLN A 77 14.51 20.38 -12.60
CA GLN A 77 13.64 20.06 -11.47
C GLN A 77 13.76 18.57 -11.09
N LEU A 78 14.07 17.72 -12.05
CA LEU A 78 14.36 16.30 -11.87
C LEU A 78 15.70 15.96 -12.54
N THR A 79 16.42 14.99 -11.99
CA THR A 79 17.64 14.44 -12.61
C THR A 79 17.31 13.45 -13.71
N GLY A 80 16.30 12.62 -13.46
CA GLY A 80 15.77 11.63 -14.38
C GLY A 80 14.50 11.01 -13.85
N ILE A 81 13.76 10.36 -14.72
CA ILE A 81 12.46 9.78 -14.45
C ILE A 81 12.22 8.53 -15.28
N VAL A 82 11.55 7.57 -14.71
CA VAL A 82 10.97 6.40 -15.39
C VAL A 82 9.45 6.43 -15.18
N THR A 83 8.68 6.29 -16.26
CA THR A 83 7.22 6.14 -16.16
C THR A 83 6.75 4.91 -16.91
N VAL A 84 5.73 4.24 -16.38
CA VAL A 84 5.03 3.17 -17.10
C VAL A 84 3.52 3.33 -16.91
N LEU A 85 2.79 3.29 -18.03
CA LEU A 85 1.34 3.31 -18.12
C LEU A 85 0.86 1.96 -18.64
N ALA A 86 -0.08 1.35 -17.95
CA ALA A 86 -0.72 0.13 -18.43
C ALA A 86 -2.24 0.28 -18.40
N ARG A 87 -2.91 -0.37 -19.37
CA ARG A 87 -4.38 -0.50 -19.41
C ARG A 87 -4.74 -1.90 -19.89
N HIS A 88 -5.80 -2.48 -19.29
CA HIS A 88 -6.27 -3.84 -19.61
C HIS A 88 -5.18 -4.91 -19.48
N GLY A 89 -4.22 -4.69 -18.57
CA GLY A 89 -3.06 -5.57 -18.39
C GLY A 89 -2.05 -5.51 -19.51
N LYS A 90 -2.03 -4.44 -20.30
CA LYS A 90 -1.05 -4.19 -21.36
C LYS A 90 -0.30 -2.88 -21.13
N ILE A 91 1.00 -2.88 -21.40
CA ILE A 91 1.81 -1.67 -21.35
C ILE A 91 1.48 -0.80 -22.57
N VAL A 92 1.01 0.40 -22.29
CA VAL A 92 0.63 1.42 -23.30
C VAL A 92 1.79 2.35 -23.61
N ASP A 93 2.55 2.69 -22.56
CA ASP A 93 3.66 3.63 -22.61
C ASP A 93 4.69 3.27 -21.53
N PHE A 94 5.97 3.27 -21.87
CA PHE A 94 7.05 2.98 -20.93
C PHE A 94 8.30 3.76 -21.33
N GLU A 95 8.56 4.88 -20.65
CA GLU A 95 9.56 5.85 -21.07
C GLU A 95 10.54 6.23 -19.97
N THR A 96 11.71 6.72 -20.38
CA THR A 96 12.77 7.21 -19.48
C THR A 96 13.29 8.55 -19.98
N TYR A 97 13.60 9.44 -19.04
CA TYR A 97 14.17 10.76 -19.36
C TYR A 97 15.30 11.07 -18.39
N GLY A 98 16.31 11.82 -18.86
CA GLY A 98 17.40 12.32 -18.04
C GLY A 98 18.40 11.27 -17.59
N LYS A 99 18.93 11.44 -16.38
CA LYS A 99 20.07 10.68 -15.85
C LYS A 99 19.72 10.04 -14.50
N LYS A 100 20.19 8.81 -14.25
CA LYS A 100 20.12 8.16 -12.93
C LYS A 100 21.20 8.67 -11.99
N ASP A 101 22.31 9.20 -12.56
CA ASP A 101 23.41 9.79 -11.82
C ASP A 101 24.02 10.96 -12.61
N LEU A 102 24.06 12.15 -12.00
CA LEU A 102 24.56 13.36 -12.66
C LEU A 102 26.09 13.37 -12.71
N ALA A 103 26.78 12.81 -11.71
CA ALA A 103 28.24 12.88 -11.63
C ALA A 103 28.91 12.01 -12.70
N SER A 104 28.44 10.79 -12.91
CA SER A 104 28.90 9.89 -13.95
C SER A 104 28.29 10.20 -15.33
N GLY A 105 27.19 10.94 -15.36
CA GLY A 105 26.41 11.18 -16.57
C GLY A 105 25.60 9.97 -17.05
N ALA A 106 25.50 8.91 -16.23
CA ALA A 106 24.78 7.69 -16.57
C ALA A 106 23.33 7.98 -16.90
N PRO A 107 22.81 7.52 -18.07
CA PRO A 107 21.42 7.75 -18.47
C PRO A 107 20.45 7.04 -17.53
N MET A 108 19.19 7.50 -17.48
CA MET A 108 18.12 6.79 -16.80
C MET A 108 17.69 5.59 -17.67
N ASP A 109 17.61 4.41 -17.07
CA ASP A 109 17.26 3.16 -17.70
C ASP A 109 15.92 2.62 -17.21
N LYS A 110 15.18 1.88 -18.06
CA LYS A 110 13.87 1.27 -17.71
C LYS A 110 13.98 0.27 -16.54
N ASP A 111 15.14 -0.29 -16.32
CA ASP A 111 15.45 -1.23 -15.25
C ASP A 111 16.21 -0.60 -14.06
N ALA A 112 16.30 0.73 -14.03
CA ALA A 112 16.87 1.45 -12.89
C ALA A 112 16.12 1.07 -11.59
N ILE A 113 16.89 0.90 -10.52
CA ILE A 113 16.37 0.54 -9.18
C ILE A 113 16.23 1.82 -8.36
N PHE A 114 15.13 1.93 -7.65
CA PHE A 114 14.76 3.11 -6.86
C PHE A 114 14.53 2.75 -5.40
N ARG A 115 14.90 3.64 -4.48
CA ARG A 115 14.41 3.61 -3.12
C ARG A 115 12.96 4.07 -3.16
N ILE A 116 12.02 3.14 -2.92
CA ILE A 116 10.59 3.45 -3.08
C ILE A 116 9.96 4.04 -1.83
N TYR A 117 10.69 4.11 -0.73
CA TYR A 117 10.20 4.66 0.55
C TYR A 117 8.78 4.19 0.87
N SER A 118 7.85 5.11 1.07
CA SER A 118 6.48 4.79 1.50
C SER A 118 5.65 3.99 0.50
N MET A 119 6.08 3.82 -0.75
CA MET A 119 5.49 2.82 -1.64
C MET A 119 5.74 1.36 -1.14
N THR A 120 6.58 1.17 -0.12
CA THR A 120 6.70 -0.09 0.64
C THR A 120 5.39 -0.46 1.35
N LYS A 121 4.63 0.52 1.85
CA LYS A 121 3.45 0.30 2.70
C LYS A 121 2.37 -0.56 2.06
N PRO A 122 1.95 -0.32 0.80
CA PRO A 122 1.02 -1.21 0.11
C PRO A 122 1.47 -2.66 0.05
N ILE A 123 2.77 -2.90 -0.12
CA ILE A 123 3.33 -4.26 -0.17
C ILE A 123 3.25 -4.92 1.22
N THR A 124 3.58 -4.17 2.28
CA THR A 124 3.42 -4.64 3.67
C THR A 124 1.94 -4.91 3.99
N GLY A 125 1.03 -4.05 3.53
CA GLY A 125 -0.41 -4.26 3.64
C GLY A 125 -0.87 -5.55 2.96
N VAL A 126 -0.35 -5.87 1.78
CA VAL A 126 -0.61 -7.17 1.10
C VAL A 126 -0.08 -8.33 1.93
N ALA A 127 1.13 -8.24 2.50
CA ALA A 127 1.68 -9.26 3.40
C ALA A 127 0.75 -9.49 4.62
N MET A 128 0.25 -8.41 5.24
CA MET A 128 -0.74 -8.50 6.31
C MET A 128 -2.02 -9.18 5.85
N MET A 129 -2.54 -8.84 4.66
CA MET A 129 -3.77 -9.45 4.15
C MET A 129 -3.62 -10.93 3.79
N MET A 130 -2.44 -11.39 3.37
CA MET A 130 -2.16 -12.83 3.21
C MET A 130 -2.29 -13.56 4.53
N LEU A 131 -1.81 -12.98 5.63
CA LEU A 131 -1.96 -13.54 6.98
C LEU A 131 -3.40 -13.45 7.48
N TYR A 132 -4.15 -12.42 7.09
CA TYR A 132 -5.58 -12.31 7.34
C TYR A 132 -6.37 -13.44 6.68
N GLU A 133 -6.11 -13.74 5.41
CA GLU A 133 -6.75 -14.86 4.69
C GLU A 133 -6.42 -16.22 5.30
N GLN A 134 -5.28 -16.34 5.98
CA GLN A 134 -4.90 -17.52 6.76
C GLN A 134 -5.58 -17.58 8.15
N GLY A 135 -6.45 -16.61 8.48
CA GLY A 135 -7.13 -16.53 9.78
C GLY A 135 -6.21 -16.18 10.96
N LYS A 136 -5.00 -15.65 10.70
CA LYS A 136 -4.02 -15.36 11.75
C LYS A 136 -4.31 -14.07 12.52
N TRP A 137 -5.12 -13.18 11.97
CA TRP A 137 -5.58 -11.97 12.64
C TRP A 137 -6.94 -11.51 12.10
N SER A 138 -7.61 -10.64 12.84
CA SER A 138 -8.89 -10.03 12.46
C SER A 138 -8.86 -8.51 12.66
N PRO A 139 -9.58 -7.72 11.84
CA PRO A 139 -9.59 -6.26 11.93
C PRO A 139 -9.98 -5.71 13.30
N GLY A 140 -10.87 -6.38 14.02
CA GLY A 140 -11.33 -5.99 15.36
C GLY A 140 -10.42 -6.44 16.51
N ASP A 141 -9.39 -7.24 16.25
CA ASP A 141 -8.48 -7.68 17.30
C ASP A 141 -7.69 -6.49 17.85
N PRO A 142 -7.51 -6.40 19.19
CA PRO A 142 -6.61 -5.42 19.78
C PRO A 142 -5.16 -5.73 19.36
N ILE A 143 -4.37 -4.69 19.06
CA ILE A 143 -2.96 -4.86 18.67
C ILE A 143 -2.16 -5.61 19.74
N ALA A 144 -2.49 -5.37 21.02
CA ALA A 144 -1.86 -6.04 22.17
C ALA A 144 -2.01 -7.57 22.18
N LYS A 145 -2.95 -8.15 21.43
CA LYS A 145 -3.05 -9.59 21.21
C LYS A 145 -1.79 -10.16 20.52
N TYR A 146 -1.17 -9.38 19.67
CA TYR A 146 0.01 -9.75 18.86
C TYR A 146 1.30 -9.12 19.39
N ILE A 147 1.17 -8.01 20.09
CA ILE A 147 2.27 -7.23 20.69
C ILE A 147 1.90 -6.98 22.16
N PRO A 148 2.16 -7.94 23.08
CA PRO A 148 1.80 -7.81 24.49
C PRO A 148 2.36 -6.56 25.15
N GLU A 149 3.50 -6.05 24.68
CA GLU A 149 4.16 -4.81 25.12
C GLU A 149 3.23 -3.59 24.99
N PHE A 150 2.23 -3.64 24.12
CA PHE A 150 1.26 -2.56 23.91
C PHE A 150 0.02 -2.63 24.81
N ALA A 151 -0.07 -3.62 25.72
CA ALA A 151 -1.21 -3.74 26.64
C ALA A 151 -1.37 -2.54 27.60
N GLY A 152 -0.25 -1.86 27.91
CA GLY A 152 -0.20 -0.71 28.84
C GLY A 152 -0.14 0.66 28.17
N LEU A 153 -0.36 0.76 26.85
CA LEU A 153 -0.29 2.05 26.16
C LEU A 153 -1.26 3.06 26.79
N LYS A 154 -0.76 4.29 26.98
CA LYS A 154 -1.53 5.45 27.41
C LYS A 154 -1.71 6.42 26.25
N VAL A 155 -2.59 7.38 26.41
CA VAL A 155 -2.82 8.48 25.45
C VAL A 155 -2.30 9.78 26.04
N PHE A 156 -1.59 10.56 25.23
CA PHE A 156 -1.16 11.90 25.63
C PHE A 156 -2.35 12.84 25.76
N LYS A 157 -2.41 13.57 26.88
CA LYS A 157 -3.47 14.54 27.14
C LYS A 157 -2.97 15.98 27.05
N SER A 158 -1.89 16.27 27.79
CA SER A 158 -1.33 17.62 27.86
C SER A 158 0.08 17.58 28.47
N ILE A 159 0.71 18.74 28.56
CA ILE A 159 1.89 18.97 29.39
C ILE A 159 1.45 19.74 30.64
N ASP A 160 1.92 19.33 31.81
CA ASP A 160 1.63 20.03 33.08
C ASP A 160 2.52 21.25 33.28
N SER A 161 2.32 21.98 34.39
CA SER A 161 3.09 23.17 34.74
C SER A 161 4.58 22.90 35.03
N THR A 162 4.95 21.62 35.22
CA THR A 162 6.36 21.21 35.44
C THR A 162 7.04 20.72 34.15
N GLY A 163 6.31 20.71 33.02
CA GLY A 163 6.82 20.23 31.73
C GLY A 163 6.68 18.71 31.55
N GLN A 164 5.97 18.01 32.45
CA GLN A 164 5.76 16.56 32.35
C GLN A 164 4.51 16.21 31.55
N PRO A 165 4.52 15.09 30.80
CA PRO A 165 3.34 14.64 30.09
C PRO A 165 2.26 14.13 31.05
N VAL A 166 1.05 14.68 30.91
CA VAL A 166 -0.17 14.15 31.52
C VAL A 166 -0.76 13.13 30.59
N LEU A 167 -0.97 11.92 31.08
CA LEU A 167 -1.48 10.79 30.32
C LEU A 167 -2.86 10.38 30.82
N GLU A 168 -3.63 9.78 29.91
CA GLU A 168 -4.92 9.16 30.24
C GLU A 168 -5.00 7.76 29.64
N ASP A 169 -5.99 6.99 30.08
CA ASP A 169 -6.26 5.68 29.49
C ASP A 169 -6.89 5.84 28.10
N PRO A 170 -6.60 4.93 27.15
CA PRO A 170 -7.32 4.89 25.90
C PRO A 170 -8.80 4.55 26.16
N LEU A 171 -9.72 5.24 25.48
CA LEU A 171 -11.17 4.97 25.57
C LEU A 171 -11.51 3.55 25.07
N ARG A 172 -10.70 3.01 24.20
CA ARG A 172 -10.69 1.61 23.77
C ARG A 172 -9.28 1.20 23.35
N ALA A 173 -9.01 -0.09 23.34
CA ALA A 173 -7.75 -0.59 22.79
C ALA A 173 -7.65 -0.26 21.29
N PRO A 174 -6.47 0.14 20.80
CA PRO A 174 -6.21 0.26 19.36
C PRO A 174 -6.30 -1.11 18.70
N THR A 175 -7.02 -1.19 17.56
CA THR A 175 -7.28 -2.43 16.83
C THR A 175 -6.34 -2.58 15.64
N MET A 176 -6.30 -3.80 15.06
CA MET A 176 -5.60 -4.07 13.83
C MET A 176 -6.12 -3.22 12.65
N ALA A 177 -7.44 -2.97 12.59
CA ALA A 177 -8.01 -2.06 11.59
C ALA A 177 -7.51 -0.62 11.76
N ASP A 178 -7.38 -0.14 13.01
CA ASP A 178 -6.80 1.18 13.27
C ASP A 178 -5.34 1.24 12.85
N LEU A 179 -4.59 0.17 13.08
CA LEU A 179 -3.18 0.08 12.66
C LEU A 179 -3.03 0.15 11.14
N MET A 180 -3.86 -0.62 10.40
CA MET A 180 -3.86 -0.68 8.94
C MET A 180 -4.34 0.63 8.28
N SER A 181 -5.09 1.47 9.02
CA SER A 181 -5.66 2.73 8.50
C SER A 181 -5.03 3.99 9.08
N HIS A 182 -3.92 3.89 9.81
CA HIS A 182 -3.26 5.01 10.49
C HIS A 182 -4.15 5.77 11.49
N THR A 183 -5.09 5.08 12.14
CA THR A 183 -5.96 5.67 13.16
C THR A 183 -5.72 5.12 14.57
N ALA A 184 -4.64 4.33 14.76
CA ALA A 184 -4.31 3.73 16.06
C ALA A 184 -3.77 4.72 17.10
N GLY A 185 -3.45 5.96 16.70
CA GLY A 185 -2.91 6.99 17.59
C GLY A 185 -1.38 7.07 17.61
N PHE A 186 -0.66 6.27 16.84
CA PHE A 186 0.79 6.41 16.65
C PHE A 186 1.13 7.62 15.77
N THR A 187 2.39 8.10 15.87
CA THR A 187 2.94 9.11 14.97
C THR A 187 4.23 8.61 14.30
N TYR A 188 4.85 9.42 13.48
CA TYR A 188 6.15 9.15 12.86
C TYR A 188 7.32 9.83 13.60
N GLY A 189 7.03 10.91 14.33
CA GLY A 189 8.03 11.74 14.97
C GLY A 189 8.76 12.73 14.04
N ILE A 190 8.71 12.52 12.71
CA ILE A 190 9.45 13.32 11.72
C ILE A 190 8.59 14.33 10.94
N PHE A 191 7.28 14.14 10.92
CA PHE A 191 6.35 15.02 10.19
C PHE A 191 5.64 16.03 11.08
N GLY A 192 5.65 15.81 12.40
CA GLY A 192 4.99 16.65 13.39
C GLY A 192 5.95 17.30 14.38
N THR A 193 5.42 18.26 15.14
CA THR A 193 6.16 19.00 16.18
C THR A 193 5.54 18.85 17.57
N THR A 194 4.61 17.90 17.74
CA THR A 194 3.95 17.64 19.03
C THR A 194 4.93 17.13 20.09
N ALA A 195 4.53 17.16 21.34
CA ALA A 195 5.31 16.57 22.46
C ALA A 195 5.60 15.07 22.20
N VAL A 196 4.63 14.33 21.67
CA VAL A 196 4.80 12.91 21.34
C VAL A 196 5.80 12.73 20.17
N ASP A 197 5.73 13.57 19.12
CA ASP A 197 6.73 13.54 18.04
C ASP A 197 8.14 13.77 18.58
N LYS A 198 8.30 14.68 19.55
CA LYS A 198 9.58 14.91 20.23
C LYS A 198 10.06 13.66 20.94
N MET A 199 9.17 12.96 21.68
CA MET A 199 9.51 11.69 22.36
C MET A 199 9.99 10.62 21.38
N TYR A 200 9.36 10.50 20.20
CA TYR A 200 9.80 9.59 19.13
C TYR A 200 11.22 9.90 18.65
N ARG A 201 11.55 11.19 18.46
CA ARG A 201 12.89 11.63 18.04
C ARG A 201 13.94 11.37 19.14
N GLU A 202 13.63 11.70 20.38
CA GLU A 202 14.53 11.49 21.53
C GLU A 202 14.80 10.01 21.78
N ALA A 203 13.78 9.16 21.64
CA ALA A 203 13.94 7.72 21.72
C ALA A 203 14.63 7.13 20.48
N ASN A 204 14.82 7.93 19.42
CA ASN A 204 15.35 7.47 18.14
C ASN A 204 14.62 6.20 17.66
N VAL A 205 13.29 6.28 17.54
CA VAL A 205 12.44 5.13 17.18
C VAL A 205 12.83 4.55 15.84
N LEU A 206 12.98 5.41 14.81
CA LEU A 206 13.32 5.00 13.44
C LEU A 206 14.78 4.50 13.30
N GLY A 207 15.67 4.84 14.23
CA GLY A 207 17.04 4.34 14.28
C GLY A 207 17.22 3.15 15.22
N SER A 208 16.15 2.36 15.47
CA SER A 208 16.25 1.14 16.27
C SER A 208 17.10 0.08 15.56
N ALA A 209 17.79 -0.75 16.33
CA ALA A 209 18.66 -1.78 15.78
C ALA A 209 17.90 -2.94 15.10
N ASN A 210 16.67 -3.18 15.51
CA ASN A 210 15.76 -4.18 14.93
C ASN A 210 14.31 -3.84 15.27
N LEU A 211 13.35 -4.58 14.69
CA LEU A 211 11.92 -4.34 14.90
C LEU A 211 11.50 -4.54 16.37
N GLN A 212 12.05 -5.52 17.09
CA GLN A 212 11.73 -5.70 18.52
C GLN A 212 12.13 -4.47 19.35
N GLN A 213 13.33 -3.93 19.15
CA GLN A 213 13.76 -2.72 19.85
C GLN A 213 12.86 -1.53 19.52
N MET A 214 12.38 -1.42 18.29
CA MET A 214 11.40 -0.40 17.91
C MET A 214 10.11 -0.55 18.73
N ILE A 215 9.58 -1.77 18.86
CA ILE A 215 8.39 -2.06 19.67
C ILE A 215 8.63 -1.71 21.14
N ASP A 216 9.78 -2.09 21.72
CA ASP A 216 10.14 -1.81 23.12
C ASP A 216 10.17 -0.31 23.41
N LYS A 217 10.65 0.50 22.46
CA LYS A 217 10.64 1.97 22.55
C LYS A 217 9.22 2.52 22.46
N LEU A 218 8.44 2.06 21.47
CA LEU A 218 7.06 2.50 21.26
C LEU A 218 6.16 2.18 22.45
N ALA A 219 6.37 1.05 23.11
CA ALA A 219 5.62 0.66 24.30
C ALA A 219 5.74 1.65 25.49
N ARG A 220 6.77 2.51 25.47
CA ARG A 220 7.05 3.52 26.52
C ARG A 220 6.61 4.93 26.14
N ILE A 221 6.13 5.13 24.92
CA ILE A 221 5.71 6.42 24.39
C ILE A 221 4.17 6.40 24.26
N PRO A 222 3.46 7.43 24.78
CA PRO A 222 2.00 7.45 24.65
C PRO A 222 1.55 7.59 23.20
N LEU A 223 0.34 7.11 22.93
CA LEU A 223 -0.37 7.43 21.70
C LEU A 223 -0.63 8.94 21.64
N LEU A 224 -0.56 9.51 20.45
CA LEU A 224 -0.77 10.94 20.25
C LEU A 224 -2.24 11.33 20.41
N TYR A 225 -3.16 10.44 19.98
CA TYR A 225 -4.61 10.63 20.05
C TYR A 225 -5.33 9.36 20.46
N GLN A 226 -6.55 9.50 20.88
CA GLN A 226 -7.44 8.38 21.17
C GLN A 226 -7.64 7.52 19.92
N PRO A 227 -7.50 6.18 20.01
CA PRO A 227 -7.64 5.28 18.88
C PRO A 227 -8.97 5.46 18.15
N GLY A 228 -8.90 5.61 16.82
CA GLY A 228 -10.04 5.78 15.93
C GLY A 228 -10.58 7.21 15.83
N THR A 229 -9.94 8.21 16.47
CA THR A 229 -10.44 9.59 16.45
C THR A 229 -9.76 10.49 15.43
N GLN A 230 -8.53 10.17 15.04
CA GLN A 230 -7.73 10.96 14.11
C GLN A 230 -6.99 10.05 13.13
N TRP A 231 -6.79 10.52 11.91
CA TRP A 231 -5.87 9.93 10.97
C TRP A 231 -4.51 10.60 11.12
N VAL A 232 -3.49 9.82 11.50
CA VAL A 232 -2.12 10.32 11.67
C VAL A 232 -1.16 9.39 10.97
N TYR A 233 -0.52 9.89 9.92
CA TYR A 233 0.51 9.14 9.21
C TYR A 233 1.66 8.78 10.15
N SER A 234 1.98 7.48 10.24
CA SER A 234 2.72 6.97 11.39
C SER A 234 3.58 5.75 11.08
N VAL A 235 4.35 5.31 12.08
CA VAL A 235 5.10 4.04 12.07
C VAL A 235 4.21 2.79 12.08
N SER A 236 2.90 2.94 11.93
CA SER A 236 1.95 1.81 11.94
C SER A 236 2.35 0.69 11.00
N VAL A 237 2.93 1.01 9.84
CA VAL A 237 3.30 -0.04 8.86
C VAL A 237 4.64 -0.70 9.19
N ASP A 238 5.52 -0.04 9.95
CA ASP A 238 6.69 -0.69 10.55
C ASP A 238 6.26 -1.68 11.64
N ILE A 239 5.23 -1.32 12.44
CA ILE A 239 4.59 -2.23 13.41
C ILE A 239 3.92 -3.41 12.69
N GLN A 240 3.27 -3.18 11.55
CA GLN A 240 2.73 -4.27 10.71
C GLN A 240 3.86 -5.20 10.26
N GLY A 241 5.01 -4.68 9.86
CA GLY A 241 6.20 -5.47 9.52
C GLY A 241 6.61 -6.41 10.65
N TYR A 242 6.64 -5.91 11.89
CA TYR A 242 6.88 -6.74 13.07
C TYR A 242 5.80 -7.82 13.26
N ILE A 243 4.54 -7.49 13.06
CA ILE A 243 3.44 -8.47 13.16
C ILE A 243 3.56 -9.54 12.07
N VAL A 244 3.98 -9.17 10.85
CA VAL A 244 4.26 -10.17 9.79
C VAL A 244 5.31 -11.15 10.26
N GLU A 245 6.42 -10.71 10.87
CA GLU A 245 7.45 -11.61 11.42
C GLU A 245 6.89 -12.52 12.52
N LYS A 246 6.14 -11.97 13.47
CA LYS A 246 5.55 -12.74 14.58
C LYS A 246 4.56 -13.80 14.10
N LEU A 247 3.72 -13.48 13.13
CA LEU A 247 2.66 -14.37 12.65
C LEU A 247 3.18 -15.41 11.62
N SER A 248 4.21 -15.06 10.85
CA SER A 248 4.77 -15.95 9.84
C SER A 248 5.89 -16.84 10.37
N GLY A 249 6.63 -16.39 11.38
CA GLY A 249 7.85 -17.02 11.85
C GLY A 249 9.06 -16.81 10.93
N LYS A 250 8.96 -15.88 9.97
CA LYS A 250 10.02 -15.51 9.01
C LYS A 250 10.38 -14.05 9.20
N THR A 251 11.58 -13.64 8.76
CA THR A 251 11.86 -12.21 8.64
C THR A 251 10.90 -11.56 7.64
N LEU A 252 10.67 -10.24 7.78
CA LEU A 252 9.80 -9.50 6.86
C LEU A 252 10.28 -9.63 5.41
N GLY A 253 11.60 -9.56 5.19
CA GLY A 253 12.22 -9.70 3.88
C GLY A 253 11.98 -11.09 3.27
N GLU A 254 12.20 -12.15 4.05
CA GLU A 254 11.95 -13.54 3.60
C GLU A 254 10.48 -13.77 3.28
N PHE A 255 9.57 -13.32 4.15
CA PHE A 255 8.14 -13.48 3.91
C PHE A 255 7.70 -12.78 2.62
N MET A 256 8.10 -11.51 2.42
CA MET A 256 7.75 -10.77 1.21
C MET A 256 8.37 -11.38 -0.05
N ARG A 257 9.63 -11.81 0.02
CA ARG A 257 10.32 -12.44 -1.10
C ARG A 257 9.58 -13.71 -1.56
N GLU A 258 9.30 -14.62 -0.62
CA GLU A 258 8.73 -15.93 -0.95
C GLU A 258 7.24 -15.85 -1.29
N SER A 259 6.49 -14.96 -0.64
CA SER A 259 5.03 -14.90 -0.78
C SER A 259 4.56 -13.88 -1.82
N ILE A 260 5.37 -12.86 -2.14
CA ILE A 260 4.98 -11.76 -3.03
C ILE A 260 5.95 -11.65 -4.22
N PHE A 261 7.24 -11.43 -3.97
CA PHE A 261 8.16 -11.03 -5.04
C PHE A 261 8.46 -12.17 -6.01
N GLU A 262 8.85 -13.34 -5.52
CA GLU A 262 9.13 -14.52 -6.36
C GLU A 262 7.89 -14.97 -7.16
N PRO A 263 6.71 -15.16 -6.52
CA PRO A 263 5.50 -15.55 -7.25
C PRO A 263 5.07 -14.55 -8.31
N LEU A 264 5.22 -13.24 -8.05
CA LEU A 264 4.88 -12.19 -9.00
C LEU A 264 6.01 -11.91 -10.00
N GLY A 265 7.19 -12.52 -9.87
CA GLY A 265 8.36 -12.27 -10.72
C GLY A 265 8.95 -10.87 -10.58
N MET A 266 8.89 -10.30 -9.36
CA MET A 266 9.48 -9.00 -8.98
C MET A 266 10.95 -9.20 -8.59
N LYS A 267 11.82 -9.32 -9.58
CA LYS A 267 13.21 -9.78 -9.42
C LYS A 267 14.17 -8.76 -8.82
N ASP A 268 13.77 -7.49 -8.84
CA ASP A 268 14.58 -6.34 -8.43
C ASP A 268 13.93 -5.59 -7.25
N THR A 269 13.03 -6.26 -6.52
CA THR A 269 12.36 -5.72 -5.35
C THR A 269 12.83 -6.44 -4.09
N GLY A 270 13.18 -5.66 -3.06
CA GLY A 270 13.64 -6.20 -1.77
C GLY A 270 14.19 -5.11 -0.86
N PHE A 271 14.51 -5.48 0.38
CA PHE A 271 15.19 -4.59 1.33
C PHE A 271 16.68 -4.43 1.03
N HIS A 272 17.23 -5.33 0.24
CA HIS A 272 18.59 -5.30 -0.30
C HIS A 272 18.59 -5.88 -1.71
N ILE A 273 19.66 -5.67 -2.44
CA ILE A 273 19.87 -6.16 -3.81
C ILE A 273 21.26 -6.79 -3.92
N ALA A 274 21.41 -7.76 -4.82
CA ALA A 274 22.71 -8.36 -5.11
C ALA A 274 23.72 -7.30 -5.57
N GLY A 275 25.00 -7.47 -5.19
CA GLY A 275 26.04 -6.46 -5.41
C GLY A 275 26.23 -6.03 -6.87
N GLU A 276 26.04 -6.97 -7.84
CA GLU A 276 26.08 -6.68 -9.26
C GLU A 276 24.96 -5.75 -9.74
N LYS A 277 23.85 -5.66 -8.99
CA LYS A 277 22.74 -4.76 -9.29
C LYS A 277 22.91 -3.35 -8.74
N LEU A 278 23.88 -3.11 -7.85
CA LEU A 278 24.09 -1.79 -7.23
C LEU A 278 24.35 -0.68 -8.27
N GLY A 279 24.99 -0.99 -9.40
CA GLY A 279 25.19 -0.06 -10.52
C GLY A 279 23.89 0.42 -11.19
N ARG A 280 22.75 -0.25 -10.91
CA ARG A 280 21.41 0.16 -11.39
C ARG A 280 20.67 1.06 -10.40
N LEU A 281 21.16 1.18 -9.15
CA LEU A 281 20.52 2.00 -8.14
C LEU A 281 20.68 3.48 -8.46
N ALA A 282 19.55 4.19 -8.65
CA ALA A 282 19.56 5.61 -8.95
C ALA A 282 20.06 6.42 -7.76
N THR A 283 20.89 7.43 -8.03
CA THR A 283 21.41 8.35 -7.00
C THR A 283 20.29 9.21 -6.45
N LEU A 284 20.18 9.27 -5.13
CA LEU A 284 19.21 10.10 -4.43
C LEU A 284 19.71 11.54 -4.36
N TYR A 285 18.84 12.48 -4.77
CA TYR A 285 19.12 13.90 -4.73
C TYR A 285 18.21 14.65 -3.77
N ALA A 286 18.70 15.78 -3.28
CA ALA A 286 17.91 16.76 -2.53
C ALA A 286 18.19 18.15 -3.10
N ALA A 287 17.23 19.07 -2.99
CA ALA A 287 17.46 20.46 -3.35
C ALA A 287 18.29 21.14 -2.26
N ASN A 288 19.33 21.87 -2.65
CA ASN A 288 20.03 22.77 -1.76
C ASN A 288 19.24 24.09 -1.57
N PRO A 289 19.66 25.00 -0.71
CA PRO A 289 18.96 26.28 -0.49
C PRO A 289 18.78 27.15 -1.72
N THR A 290 19.57 26.95 -2.78
CA THR A 290 19.40 27.66 -4.08
C THR A 290 18.51 26.92 -5.05
N GLY A 291 17.94 25.76 -4.67
CA GLY A 291 17.08 24.92 -5.50
C GLY A 291 17.84 23.95 -6.42
N ALA A 292 19.17 23.97 -6.44
CA ALA A 292 19.96 23.02 -7.24
C ALA A 292 19.93 21.63 -6.61
N LEU A 293 19.79 20.60 -7.45
CA LEU A 293 19.80 19.21 -7.01
C LEU A 293 21.23 18.73 -6.77
N ILE A 294 21.52 18.34 -5.55
CA ILE A 294 22.80 17.75 -5.12
C ILE A 294 22.58 16.33 -4.58
N PRO A 295 23.57 15.43 -4.66
CA PRO A 295 23.45 14.11 -4.05
C PRO A 295 23.11 14.26 -2.56
N SER A 296 22.08 13.55 -2.12
CA SER A 296 21.66 13.56 -0.72
C SER A 296 22.67 12.81 0.13
N THR A 297 22.97 13.36 1.31
CA THR A 297 23.77 12.70 2.36
C THR A 297 22.94 12.24 3.54
N GLY A 298 21.62 12.54 3.52
CA GLY A 298 20.68 12.22 4.59
C GLY A 298 19.80 11.01 4.31
N GLY A 299 19.03 10.62 5.31
CA GLY A 299 18.07 9.52 5.21
C GLY A 299 18.75 8.16 5.01
N ASN A 300 18.12 7.32 4.20
CA ASN A 300 18.58 5.94 3.94
C ASN A 300 19.79 5.85 2.98
N VAL A 301 20.42 6.96 2.62
CA VAL A 301 21.57 6.95 1.67
C VAL A 301 22.77 6.22 2.23
N ALA A 302 22.97 6.27 3.55
CA ALA A 302 24.08 5.60 4.23
C ALA A 302 23.89 4.09 4.41
N MET A 303 22.73 3.53 4.02
CA MET A 303 22.47 2.09 4.12
C MET A 303 23.30 1.32 3.08
N ASP A 304 23.90 0.23 3.51
CA ASP A 304 24.53 -0.75 2.63
C ASP A 304 23.45 -1.65 1.99
N TYR A 305 22.95 -1.24 0.84
CA TYR A 305 21.93 -1.99 0.13
C TYR A 305 22.37 -3.33 -0.47
N ALA A 306 23.67 -3.67 -0.36
CA ALA A 306 24.14 -5.02 -0.69
C ALA A 306 23.89 -6.03 0.46
N LYS A 307 23.48 -5.56 1.62
CA LYS A 307 23.21 -6.38 2.80
C LYS A 307 21.78 -6.24 3.28
N GLU A 308 21.24 -7.32 3.81
CA GLU A 308 19.96 -7.31 4.47
C GLU A 308 20.00 -6.40 5.71
N PRO A 309 19.04 -5.45 5.85
CA PRO A 309 19.02 -4.59 7.04
C PRO A 309 18.58 -5.37 8.27
N THR A 310 19.16 -5.07 9.42
CA THR A 310 18.74 -5.65 10.71
C THR A 310 17.38 -5.13 11.18
N MET A 311 16.95 -3.98 10.65
CA MET A 311 15.61 -3.40 10.85
C MET A 311 14.96 -3.15 9.48
N PRO A 312 14.31 -4.18 8.89
CA PRO A 312 13.59 -4.01 7.64
C PRO A 312 12.34 -3.15 7.88
N SER A 313 12.36 -1.90 7.40
CA SER A 313 11.22 -0.99 7.57
C SER A 313 10.06 -1.37 6.65
N GLY A 314 8.97 -1.89 7.24
CA GLY A 314 7.72 -2.15 6.53
C GLY A 314 7.05 -0.86 6.02
N GLY A 315 7.41 0.28 6.62
CA GLY A 315 6.92 1.60 6.23
C GLY A 315 7.72 2.28 5.12
N GLY A 316 8.95 1.80 4.77
CA GLY A 316 9.75 2.59 3.83
C GLY A 316 11.06 1.97 3.34
N GLY A 317 11.33 0.71 3.61
CA GLY A 317 12.66 0.12 3.41
C GLY A 317 12.94 -0.50 2.05
N LEU A 318 11.94 -0.71 1.20
CA LEU A 318 12.11 -1.44 -0.05
C LEU A 318 12.80 -0.62 -1.16
N LEU A 319 13.52 -1.37 -1.97
CA LEU A 319 13.95 -0.99 -3.32
C LEU A 319 13.02 -1.66 -4.33
N SER A 320 12.83 -1.05 -5.51
CA SER A 320 12.07 -1.65 -6.60
C SER A 320 12.40 -0.99 -7.95
N THR A 321 11.87 -1.56 -9.04
CA THR A 321 11.86 -0.96 -10.38
C THR A 321 10.42 -0.62 -10.79
N ALA A 322 10.26 0.23 -11.81
CA ALA A 322 8.93 0.55 -12.35
C ALA A 322 8.22 -0.72 -12.87
N ARG A 323 8.94 -1.64 -13.51
CA ARG A 323 8.39 -2.90 -14.02
C ARG A 323 7.93 -3.84 -12.92
N ASP A 324 8.71 -3.99 -11.84
CA ASP A 324 8.32 -4.84 -10.71
C ASP A 324 7.09 -4.28 -9.99
N TYR A 325 7.09 -2.95 -9.75
CA TYR A 325 5.96 -2.32 -9.11
C TYR A 325 4.69 -2.33 -9.98
N LEU A 326 4.83 -2.30 -11.33
CA LEU A 326 3.72 -2.51 -12.25
C LEU A 326 3.12 -3.92 -12.07
N ARG A 327 3.94 -4.96 -11.92
CA ARG A 327 3.45 -6.33 -11.69
C ARG A 327 2.64 -6.44 -10.40
N PHE A 328 3.13 -5.83 -9.32
CA PHE A 328 2.41 -5.71 -8.05
C PHE A 328 1.07 -4.97 -8.22
N SER A 329 1.09 -3.82 -8.84
CA SER A 329 -0.09 -2.99 -9.06
C SER A 329 -1.12 -3.68 -9.98
N GLN A 330 -0.67 -4.38 -11.02
CA GLN A 330 -1.56 -5.13 -11.91
C GLN A 330 -2.18 -6.34 -11.19
N MET A 331 -1.45 -7.02 -10.32
CA MET A 331 -2.00 -8.07 -9.45
C MET A 331 -3.18 -7.53 -8.64
N LEU A 332 -3.02 -6.35 -8.03
CA LEU A 332 -4.08 -5.70 -7.26
C LEU A 332 -5.26 -5.28 -8.14
N LEU A 333 -5.01 -4.67 -9.31
CA LEU A 333 -6.06 -4.29 -10.26
C LEU A 333 -6.88 -5.48 -10.73
N ASN A 334 -6.24 -6.64 -10.90
CA ASN A 334 -6.88 -7.91 -11.27
C ASN A 334 -7.63 -8.58 -10.09
N GLY A 335 -7.74 -7.93 -8.95
CA GLY A 335 -8.39 -8.52 -7.77
C GLY A 335 -7.56 -9.62 -7.11
N GLY A 336 -6.24 -9.44 -7.05
CA GLY A 336 -5.32 -10.31 -6.31
C GLY A 336 -4.64 -11.41 -7.14
N GLU A 337 -4.64 -11.30 -8.48
CA GLU A 337 -4.05 -12.31 -9.37
C GLU A 337 -3.22 -11.69 -10.49
N LEU A 338 -2.10 -12.32 -10.83
CA LEU A 338 -1.30 -11.97 -12.00
C LEU A 338 -0.81 -13.25 -12.69
N ILE A 339 -1.14 -13.41 -13.98
CA ILE A 339 -0.65 -14.51 -14.86
C ILE A 339 -0.80 -15.91 -14.19
N GLY A 340 -1.99 -16.17 -13.63
CA GLY A 340 -2.31 -17.45 -13.00
C GLY A 340 -1.81 -17.60 -11.54
N VAL A 341 -1.07 -16.62 -11.01
CA VAL A 341 -0.65 -16.59 -9.61
C VAL A 341 -1.62 -15.76 -8.79
N ARG A 342 -2.36 -16.41 -7.89
CA ARG A 342 -3.27 -15.71 -6.96
C ARG A 342 -2.58 -15.45 -5.63
N SER A 343 -2.38 -14.16 -5.34
CA SER A 343 -1.78 -13.68 -4.09
C SER A 343 -2.84 -13.35 -3.04
N LEU A 344 -4.01 -12.82 -3.44
CA LEU A 344 -5.12 -12.46 -2.56
C LEU A 344 -6.47 -12.80 -3.21
N ALA A 345 -7.50 -13.00 -2.39
CA ALA A 345 -8.88 -13.06 -2.84
C ALA A 345 -9.36 -11.67 -3.29
N PRO A 346 -10.29 -11.58 -4.27
CA PRO A 346 -10.84 -10.29 -4.71
C PRO A 346 -11.52 -9.50 -3.58
N SER A 347 -12.10 -10.18 -2.61
CA SER A 347 -12.70 -9.56 -1.42
C SER A 347 -11.67 -8.87 -0.53
N SER A 348 -10.48 -9.45 -0.37
CA SER A 348 -9.39 -8.88 0.42
C SER A 348 -8.82 -7.62 -0.25
N VAL A 349 -8.61 -7.65 -1.56
CA VAL A 349 -8.21 -6.45 -2.31
C VAL A 349 -9.28 -5.35 -2.21
N ARG A 350 -10.57 -5.71 -2.29
CA ARG A 350 -11.67 -4.75 -2.10
C ARG A 350 -11.63 -4.15 -0.69
N LEU A 351 -11.40 -4.97 0.34
CA LEU A 351 -11.29 -4.53 1.72
C LEU A 351 -10.16 -3.50 1.88
N MET A 352 -8.98 -3.75 1.28
CA MET A 352 -7.84 -2.84 1.34
C MET A 352 -8.14 -1.46 0.72
N ARG A 353 -8.80 -1.41 -0.43
CA ARG A 353 -9.11 -0.18 -1.17
C ARG A 353 -10.47 0.45 -0.81
N THR A 354 -11.10 0.03 0.27
CA THR A 354 -12.32 0.64 0.80
C THR A 354 -11.95 1.68 1.83
N ASN A 355 -12.47 2.92 1.69
CA ASN A 355 -12.27 3.96 2.69
C ASN A 355 -12.77 3.50 4.07
N ARG A 356 -11.90 3.58 5.07
CA ARG A 356 -12.17 3.18 6.46
C ARG A 356 -12.42 4.36 7.39
N LEU A 357 -12.15 5.57 6.92
CA LEU A 357 -12.22 6.76 7.74
C LEU A 357 -13.68 7.24 7.86
N PRO A 358 -14.17 7.45 9.08
CA PRO A 358 -15.50 8.02 9.28
C PRO A 358 -15.55 9.49 8.84
N PRO A 359 -16.74 10.04 8.53
CA PRO A 359 -16.90 11.43 8.10
C PRO A 359 -16.29 12.46 9.06
N ALA A 360 -16.30 12.19 10.37
CA ALA A 360 -15.70 13.08 11.38
C ALA A 360 -14.19 13.27 11.14
N ILE A 361 -13.45 12.21 10.78
CA ILE A 361 -12.02 12.29 10.45
C ILE A 361 -11.82 12.97 9.10
N MET A 362 -12.60 12.61 8.08
CA MET A 362 -12.47 13.15 6.72
C MET A 362 -12.72 14.66 6.68
N ASN A 363 -13.53 15.19 7.58
CA ASN A 363 -13.86 16.62 7.65
C ASN A 363 -12.90 17.43 8.54
N SER A 364 -12.01 16.82 9.28
CA SER A 364 -11.22 17.52 10.31
C SER A 364 -10.16 18.47 9.76
N ARG A 365 -9.70 18.29 8.52
CA ARG A 365 -8.63 19.08 7.85
C ARG A 365 -7.33 19.24 8.64
N GLU A 366 -7.24 18.67 9.83
CA GLU A 366 -6.15 18.90 10.78
C GLU A 366 -4.90 18.09 10.47
N TYR A 367 -5.06 16.99 9.72
CA TYR A 367 -3.98 16.02 9.56
C TYR A 367 -3.80 15.59 8.12
N GLY A 368 -2.66 15.93 7.61
CA GLY A 368 -2.12 15.47 6.34
C GLY A 368 -0.61 15.46 6.46
N ILE A 369 0.05 14.73 5.61
CA ILE A 369 1.44 15.01 5.26
C ILE A 369 1.42 15.98 4.06
N ALA A 370 2.53 16.67 3.81
CA ALA A 370 2.62 17.76 2.84
C ALA A 370 2.04 17.45 1.44
N PHE A 371 1.87 16.16 1.10
CA PHE A 371 1.45 15.70 -0.23
C PHE A 371 0.11 14.95 -0.23
N PHE A 372 -0.43 14.58 0.94
CA PHE A 372 -1.69 13.82 1.05
C PHE A 372 -2.54 14.37 2.18
N HIS A 373 -3.67 14.96 1.82
CA HIS A 373 -4.64 15.48 2.78
C HIS A 373 -5.92 14.66 2.74
N ILE A 374 -6.26 14.05 3.87
CA ILE A 374 -7.57 13.43 4.05
C ILE A 374 -8.63 14.52 3.97
N SER A 375 -9.64 14.31 3.10
CA SER A 375 -10.70 15.27 2.86
C SER A 375 -11.95 14.57 2.33
N PRO A 376 -13.13 15.21 2.37
CA PRO A 376 -14.26 14.73 1.58
C PRO A 376 -13.84 14.51 0.12
N GLY A 377 -14.01 13.31 -0.39
CA GLY A 377 -13.54 12.92 -1.73
C GLY A 377 -12.22 12.14 -1.75
N PHE A 378 -11.38 12.22 -0.70
CA PHE A 378 -10.15 11.44 -0.58
C PHE A 378 -9.98 10.88 0.85
N GLY A 379 -10.14 9.58 1.00
CA GLY A 379 -10.01 8.84 2.25
C GLY A 379 -8.82 7.90 2.29
N PHE A 380 -8.86 6.96 3.25
CA PHE A 380 -7.79 5.97 3.43
C PHE A 380 -8.37 4.59 3.72
N GLY A 381 -7.82 3.57 3.06
CA GLY A 381 -8.16 2.17 3.27
C GLY A 381 -7.17 1.47 4.19
N PHE A 382 -6.77 0.25 3.84
CA PHE A 382 -5.65 -0.46 4.47
C PHE A 382 -4.39 -0.20 3.64
N ASP A 383 -3.56 0.71 4.12
CA ASP A 383 -2.28 1.16 3.55
C ASP A 383 -2.35 1.79 2.14
N PHE A 384 -3.54 2.28 1.75
CA PHE A 384 -3.78 3.03 0.52
C PHE A 384 -4.59 4.30 0.77
N GLY A 385 -4.22 5.40 0.10
CA GLY A 385 -5.13 6.50 -0.16
C GLY A 385 -6.19 6.07 -1.18
N VAL A 386 -7.42 6.53 -1.05
CA VAL A 386 -8.55 6.12 -1.90
C VAL A 386 -9.38 7.32 -2.31
N TYR A 387 -9.54 7.54 -3.61
CA TYR A 387 -10.48 8.52 -4.14
C TYR A 387 -11.92 8.02 -4.00
N THR A 388 -12.66 8.59 -3.06
CA THR A 388 -14.08 8.27 -2.83
C THR A 388 -15.03 9.07 -3.72
N ASP A 389 -14.65 10.32 -4.00
CA ASP A 389 -15.33 11.21 -4.96
C ASP A 389 -14.30 12.13 -5.62
N PRO A 390 -13.58 11.64 -6.66
CA PRO A 390 -12.50 12.40 -7.28
C PRO A 390 -12.96 13.67 -7.96
N TYR A 391 -14.14 13.67 -8.61
CA TYR A 391 -14.63 14.85 -9.33
C TYR A 391 -15.00 15.99 -8.40
N PHE A 392 -15.51 15.68 -7.20
CA PHE A 392 -15.80 16.70 -6.19
C PHE A 392 -14.55 17.52 -5.79
N ILE A 393 -13.38 16.86 -5.79
CA ILE A 393 -12.10 17.50 -5.45
C ILE A 393 -11.23 17.84 -6.67
N GLY A 394 -11.84 17.88 -7.86
CA GLY A 394 -11.18 18.31 -9.09
C GLY A 394 -10.19 17.33 -9.70
N GLN A 395 -10.30 16.04 -9.38
CA GLN A 395 -9.45 15.00 -9.95
C GLN A 395 -10.14 14.26 -11.11
N THR A 396 -9.36 13.87 -12.11
CA THR A 396 -9.86 13.22 -13.34
C THR A 396 -9.83 11.70 -13.31
N VAL A 397 -9.36 11.11 -12.24
CA VAL A 397 -9.31 9.64 -12.04
C VAL A 397 -10.70 9.05 -11.84
N GLY A 398 -10.85 7.74 -12.02
CA GLY A 398 -12.09 7.05 -11.70
C GLY A 398 -12.35 6.92 -10.20
N GLN A 399 -13.62 6.87 -9.80
CA GLN A 399 -14.01 6.61 -8.42
C GLN A 399 -13.44 5.26 -7.96
N GLY A 400 -12.90 5.21 -6.73
CA GLY A 400 -12.27 4.02 -6.18
C GLY A 400 -10.83 3.82 -6.64
N THR A 401 -10.23 4.80 -7.33
CA THR A 401 -8.79 4.85 -7.59
C THR A 401 -8.05 4.88 -6.26
N TYR A 402 -7.02 4.05 -6.14
CA TYR A 402 -6.19 3.97 -4.94
C TYR A 402 -4.72 4.09 -5.28
N LEU A 403 -3.95 4.68 -4.36
CA LEU A 403 -2.63 5.18 -4.65
C LEU A 403 -1.78 5.31 -3.38
N TRP A 404 -0.49 5.50 -3.58
CA TRP A 404 0.41 6.05 -2.58
C TRP A 404 1.68 6.60 -3.26
N GLY A 405 2.56 7.22 -2.47
CA GLY A 405 3.83 7.75 -2.94
C GLY A 405 4.96 7.55 -1.95
N GLY A 406 6.19 7.79 -2.39
CA GLY A 406 7.42 7.69 -1.62
C GLY A 406 8.10 9.04 -1.40
N ALA A 407 8.78 9.22 -0.28
CA ALA A 407 9.48 10.46 0.08
C ALA A 407 10.58 10.89 -0.90
N ALA A 408 11.06 9.97 -1.74
CA ALA A 408 11.99 10.26 -2.83
C ALA A 408 11.29 10.58 -4.16
N GLY A 409 9.99 10.87 -4.13
CA GLY A 409 9.19 11.30 -5.27
C GLY A 409 8.70 10.17 -6.17
N THR A 410 8.77 8.92 -5.75
CA THR A 410 8.12 7.81 -6.43
C THR A 410 6.62 7.82 -6.16
N TRP A 411 5.78 7.44 -7.14
CA TRP A 411 4.33 7.40 -6.98
C TRP A 411 3.69 6.35 -7.89
N PHE A 412 2.47 5.98 -7.57
CA PHE A 412 1.63 5.14 -8.41
C PHE A 412 0.16 5.40 -8.16
N TRP A 413 -0.67 5.07 -9.12
CA TRP A 413 -2.10 4.89 -8.90
C TRP A 413 -2.64 3.69 -9.67
N ILE A 414 -3.71 3.14 -9.14
CA ILE A 414 -4.47 2.04 -9.72
C ILE A 414 -5.91 2.50 -9.84
N ASP A 415 -6.43 2.57 -11.05
CA ASP A 415 -7.80 3.01 -11.35
C ASP A 415 -8.64 1.83 -11.85
N PRO A 416 -9.46 1.23 -10.97
CA PRO A 416 -10.32 0.11 -11.34
C PRO A 416 -11.45 0.50 -12.29
N SER A 417 -11.85 1.78 -12.31
CA SER A 417 -12.96 2.25 -13.17
C SER A 417 -12.56 2.34 -14.63
N ASN A 418 -11.29 2.67 -14.90
CA ASN A 418 -10.74 2.78 -16.24
C ASN A 418 -9.77 1.66 -16.59
N ASP A 419 -9.57 0.68 -15.68
CA ASP A 419 -8.63 -0.44 -15.81
C ASP A 419 -7.19 0.04 -16.10
N ILE A 420 -6.73 1.08 -15.37
CA ILE A 420 -5.44 1.74 -15.57
C ILE A 420 -4.53 1.51 -14.38
N VAL A 421 -3.24 1.30 -14.65
CA VAL A 421 -2.12 1.42 -13.70
C VAL A 421 -1.11 2.41 -14.25
N PHE A 422 -0.65 3.30 -13.39
CA PHE A 422 0.49 4.18 -13.68
C PHE A 422 1.52 4.11 -12.56
N ILE A 423 2.79 4.07 -12.94
CA ILE A 423 3.93 4.13 -12.02
C ILE A 423 4.86 5.24 -12.48
N GLY A 424 5.29 6.08 -11.55
CA GLY A 424 6.34 7.07 -11.78
C GLY A 424 7.47 6.90 -10.75
N MET A 425 8.70 6.89 -11.24
CA MET A 425 9.90 6.67 -10.44
C MET A 425 10.91 7.79 -10.66
N ILE A 426 11.19 8.55 -9.61
CA ILE A 426 12.29 9.53 -9.53
C ILE A 426 13.09 9.28 -8.25
N GLN A 427 14.25 9.93 -8.10
CA GLN A 427 15.05 9.89 -6.87
C GLN A 427 15.43 11.30 -6.44
N ARG A 428 14.40 12.07 -6.07
CA ARG A 428 14.50 13.38 -5.46
C ARG A 428 13.73 13.40 -4.15
N LEU A 429 14.38 13.71 -3.02
CA LEU A 429 13.68 13.96 -1.76
C LEU A 429 12.72 15.13 -1.95
N LEU A 430 11.47 14.91 -1.56
CA LEU A 430 10.42 15.90 -1.72
C LEU A 430 10.57 17.04 -0.70
N ASP A 431 10.40 18.26 -1.19
CA ASP A 431 10.38 19.52 -0.44
C ASP A 431 9.24 20.41 -0.95
N ALA A 432 9.04 21.56 -0.34
CA ALA A 432 7.98 22.51 -0.72
C ALA A 432 8.07 23.02 -2.17
N ASN A 433 9.25 22.91 -2.80
CA ASN A 433 9.49 23.36 -4.18
C ASN A 433 9.52 22.19 -5.18
N SER A 434 9.24 20.97 -4.72
CA SER A 434 9.18 19.80 -5.59
C SER A 434 7.97 19.89 -6.52
N PRO A 435 8.11 19.57 -7.83
CA PRO A 435 6.95 19.50 -8.70
C PRO A 435 6.00 18.40 -8.25
N ASP A 436 4.69 18.69 -8.24
CA ASP A 436 3.66 17.69 -7.98
C ASP A 436 3.49 16.78 -9.21
N MET A 437 4.41 15.81 -9.32
CA MET A 437 4.46 14.90 -10.45
C MET A 437 3.24 13.99 -10.50
N ASP A 438 2.65 13.66 -9.36
CA ASP A 438 1.47 12.81 -9.27
C ASP A 438 0.26 13.47 -9.95
N THR A 439 -0.08 14.71 -9.57
CA THR A 439 -1.17 15.46 -10.21
C THR A 439 -0.88 15.75 -11.68
N LEU A 440 0.31 16.25 -12.00
CA LEU A 440 0.68 16.61 -13.39
C LEU A 440 0.61 15.40 -14.34
N THR A 441 1.07 14.22 -13.91
CA THR A 441 1.00 13.03 -14.75
C THR A 441 -0.40 12.45 -14.86
N ARG A 442 -1.23 12.54 -13.80
CA ARG A 442 -2.65 12.18 -13.90
C ARG A 442 -3.37 12.99 -14.96
N GLU A 443 -3.27 14.32 -14.92
CA GLU A 443 -3.87 15.18 -15.93
C GLU A 443 -3.40 14.84 -17.35
N ALA A 444 -2.08 14.61 -17.51
CA ALA A 444 -1.50 14.28 -18.81
C ALA A 444 -1.89 12.89 -19.33
N VAL A 445 -2.12 11.91 -18.45
CA VAL A 445 -2.58 10.56 -18.80
C VAL A 445 -4.05 10.58 -19.19
N TYR A 446 -4.92 11.11 -18.34
CA TYR A 446 -6.37 11.04 -18.59
C TYR A 446 -6.82 11.90 -19.78
N GLN A 447 -6.14 13.01 -20.13
CA GLN A 447 -6.43 13.74 -21.36
C GLN A 447 -6.07 12.94 -22.62
N ALA A 448 -5.22 11.91 -22.51
CA ALA A 448 -4.85 11.05 -23.63
C ALA A 448 -5.76 9.83 -23.78
N LEU A 449 -6.60 9.52 -22.78
CA LEU A 449 -7.64 8.51 -22.86
C LEU A 449 -8.84 9.08 -23.61
N VAL A 450 -8.95 8.80 -24.91
CA VAL A 450 -9.97 9.37 -25.81
C VAL A 450 -11.10 8.40 -26.15
N ASN A 451 -10.91 7.13 -25.85
CA ASN A 451 -11.94 6.11 -26.06
C ASN A 451 -11.95 5.17 -24.84
N PRO A 452 -12.72 5.53 -23.78
CA PRO A 452 -12.74 4.76 -22.55
C PRO A 452 -13.42 3.37 -22.70
N ASP A 453 -14.19 3.16 -23.78
CA ASP A 453 -14.92 1.90 -24.03
C ASP A 453 -14.08 0.83 -24.78
N LYS A 454 -12.85 1.17 -25.18
CA LYS A 454 -11.93 0.26 -25.85
C LYS A 454 -11.06 -0.51 -24.90
#